data_dbdb4f7918728e7d2abfdb30465f5f18
#
_entry.id   dbdb4f7918728e7d2abfdb30465f5f18
#
_cell.length_a   1.000
_cell.length_b   1.000
_cell.length_c   1.000
_cell.angle_alpha   90.00
_cell.angle_beta   90.00
_cell.angle_gamma   90.00
#
_symmetry.space_group_name_H-M   'P 1'
#
loop_
_entity.id
_entity.type
_entity.pdbx_description
1 polymer ?
#
loop_
_entity_poly.entity_id
_entity_poly.type
_entity_poly.pdbx_seq_one_letter_code
_entity_poly.pdbx_strand_id
1 'polypeptide(L)'
;MKNTLWTVLAAALLCGCGRNPELKAVRSAADALGGKDKILAVKTLTIEGEGENPNLGQNVTPDAPLTVWKVTEFKRTIDLEKGRMRVEQVRTAQFPFALATVVRQNMALDGDVAWNVSQDGTPARLTERAALDGRLELLHHPVTILRAALDPAAKLTNIRKDGDRQLIDIATAKGDMLTLTLDLINHLPVSVSSMTDQPNLGDVPIMTSFSQYEDVNGLKLPMHLTTKIDKWVQSDIRVSKYTVNAGAGDLAAPAAIRAELPAPASPPVEVTVEQVEPGIWWLAGTGNHRSVVFQFADHLTLFELPESEARAKAVIEKTRSLAFGKPLTEVIVSHHHFDHSAGLRVAVSEGLTIITQRGNVEFFRDLAARRHTIVPDELARNASALPIRITPVDDALVLKDDAMELDLYHVKDNSHSDTLLMGWVPRYHILVQADLYDSSWLKYPWADNLKANVALRRLPVEKDVPIHGNIESYADVLKRMDAKEREKQ
;
A
#
# COMPACT_ATOMS: atom_id res chain seq x y z
N MET A 1 -33.53 -74.79 -15.57
CA MET A 1 -32.28 -74.48 -16.28
C MET A 1 -32.53 -73.31 -17.20
N LYS A 2 -32.17 -72.10 -16.79
CA LYS A 2 -32.18 -70.90 -17.63
C LYS A 2 -30.85 -70.18 -17.39
N ASN A 3 -29.97 -70.21 -18.38
CA ASN A 3 -28.70 -69.56 -18.42
C ASN A 3 -28.93 -68.05 -18.68
N THR A 4 -28.48 -67.19 -17.76
CA THR A 4 -28.46 -65.72 -17.97
C THR A 4 -27.01 -65.31 -18.34
N LEU A 5 -26.82 -64.95 -19.60
CA LEU A 5 -25.56 -64.35 -20.10
C LEU A 5 -25.46 -62.97 -19.55
N TRP A 6 -24.36 -62.70 -18.86
CA TRP A 6 -23.93 -61.32 -18.47
C TRP A 6 -23.05 -60.75 -19.58
N THR A 7 -23.58 -59.77 -20.28
CA THR A 7 -22.79 -58.97 -21.23
C THR A 7 -22.03 -57.90 -20.49
N VAL A 8 -20.71 -58.02 -20.38
CA VAL A 8 -19.81 -57.00 -19.85
C VAL A 8 -19.63 -55.92 -20.92
N LEU A 9 -20.24 -54.77 -20.70
CA LEU A 9 -20.03 -53.59 -21.54
C LEU A 9 -18.70 -52.94 -21.12
N ALA A 10 -17.64 -53.13 -21.88
CA ALA A 10 -16.35 -52.44 -21.72
C ALA A 10 -16.56 -51.01 -22.23
N ALA A 11 -16.69 -50.07 -21.30
CA ALA A 11 -16.60 -48.65 -21.61
C ALA A 11 -15.16 -48.30 -22.00
N ALA A 12 -14.89 -48.19 -23.27
CA ALA A 12 -13.67 -47.64 -23.80
C ALA A 12 -13.58 -46.14 -23.37
N LEU A 13 -12.73 -45.84 -22.40
CA LEU A 13 -12.27 -44.48 -22.12
C LEU A 13 -11.53 -43.96 -23.36
N LEU A 14 -12.24 -43.32 -24.24
CA LEU A 14 -11.66 -42.44 -25.26
C LEU A 14 -10.93 -41.32 -24.54
N CYS A 15 -9.65 -41.50 -24.31
CA CYS A 15 -8.73 -40.39 -24.09
C CYS A 15 -8.81 -39.49 -25.33
N GLY A 16 -9.78 -38.58 -25.34
CA GLY A 16 -9.82 -37.48 -26.27
C GLY A 16 -8.53 -36.66 -26.07
N CYS A 17 -7.66 -36.68 -27.07
CA CYS A 17 -6.70 -35.58 -27.29
C CYS A 17 -7.52 -34.31 -27.55
N GLY A 18 -8.26 -33.85 -26.54
CA GLY A 18 -8.96 -32.59 -26.52
C GLY A 18 -7.90 -31.51 -26.65
N ARG A 19 -8.00 -30.73 -27.70
CA ARG A 19 -7.20 -29.52 -27.90
C ARG A 19 -7.36 -28.66 -26.64
N ASN A 20 -6.34 -28.60 -25.77
CA ASN A 20 -6.33 -27.71 -24.64
C ASN A 20 -6.27 -26.27 -25.22
N PRO A 21 -7.40 -25.53 -25.27
CA PRO A 21 -7.47 -24.22 -25.92
C PRO A 21 -6.59 -23.20 -25.21
N GLU A 22 -6.39 -23.36 -23.91
CA GLU A 22 -5.50 -22.50 -23.10
C GLU A 22 -4.06 -22.68 -23.55
N LEU A 23 -3.58 -23.91 -23.65
CA LEU A 23 -2.22 -24.20 -24.12
C LEU A 23 -2.01 -23.74 -25.57
N LYS A 24 -3.04 -23.85 -26.42
CA LYS A 24 -2.96 -23.31 -27.78
C LYS A 24 -2.77 -21.79 -27.76
N ALA A 25 -3.53 -21.08 -26.96
CA ALA A 25 -3.43 -19.62 -26.85
C ALA A 25 -2.06 -19.20 -26.28
N VAL A 26 -1.55 -19.88 -25.25
CA VAL A 26 -0.21 -19.66 -24.70
C VAL A 26 0.89 -19.90 -25.76
N ARG A 27 0.77 -20.94 -26.59
CA ARG A 27 1.70 -21.19 -27.70
C ARG A 27 1.64 -20.09 -28.76
N SER A 28 0.44 -19.65 -29.12
CA SER A 28 0.28 -18.53 -30.06
C SER A 28 0.91 -17.25 -29.53
N ALA A 29 0.78 -16.98 -28.23
CA ALA A 29 1.42 -15.85 -27.58
C ALA A 29 2.96 -16.00 -27.55
N ALA A 30 3.46 -17.20 -27.32
CA ALA A 30 4.89 -17.48 -27.38
C ALA A 30 5.44 -17.27 -28.80
N ASP A 31 4.72 -17.73 -29.83
CA ASP A 31 5.10 -17.54 -31.23
C ASP A 31 5.09 -16.04 -31.59
N ALA A 32 4.08 -15.29 -31.14
CA ALA A 32 3.99 -13.86 -31.36
C ALA A 32 5.13 -13.08 -30.67
N LEU A 33 5.60 -13.57 -29.51
CA LEU A 33 6.71 -12.95 -28.77
C LEU A 33 8.10 -13.25 -29.39
N GLY A 34 8.20 -14.21 -30.30
CA GLY A 34 9.47 -14.55 -30.97
C GLY A 34 9.78 -16.06 -31.00
N GLY A 35 8.90 -16.88 -30.43
CA GLY A 35 8.98 -18.34 -30.44
C GLY A 35 9.30 -18.96 -29.09
N LYS A 36 8.65 -20.12 -28.83
CA LYS A 36 8.80 -20.88 -27.60
C LYS A 36 10.27 -21.13 -27.23
N ASP A 37 11.09 -21.56 -28.19
CA ASP A 37 12.47 -21.94 -27.92
C ASP A 37 13.32 -20.74 -27.48
N LYS A 38 13.10 -19.56 -28.07
CA LYS A 38 13.77 -18.32 -27.65
C LYS A 38 13.36 -17.92 -26.24
N ILE A 39 12.05 -18.00 -25.90
CA ILE A 39 11.54 -17.69 -24.57
C ILE A 39 12.17 -18.62 -23.53
N LEU A 40 12.23 -19.92 -23.80
CA LEU A 40 12.81 -20.91 -22.89
C LEU A 40 14.34 -20.79 -22.78
N ALA A 41 15.00 -20.23 -23.81
CA ALA A 41 16.44 -19.96 -23.78
C ALA A 41 16.84 -18.69 -22.99
N VAL A 42 15.86 -17.87 -22.55
CA VAL A 42 16.15 -16.71 -21.70
C VAL A 42 16.50 -17.22 -20.29
N LYS A 43 17.74 -17.05 -19.89
CA LYS A 43 18.23 -17.39 -18.53
C LYS A 43 18.21 -16.19 -17.61
N THR A 44 18.63 -15.05 -18.13
CA THR A 44 18.66 -13.78 -17.41
C THR A 44 18.05 -12.66 -18.23
N LEU A 45 17.37 -11.74 -17.55
CA LEU A 45 16.75 -10.57 -18.14
C LEU A 45 17.01 -9.35 -17.26
N THR A 46 17.61 -8.32 -17.85
CA THR A 46 17.74 -7.02 -17.19
C THR A 46 16.91 -5.99 -17.94
N ILE A 47 16.14 -5.20 -17.20
CA ILE A 47 15.24 -4.14 -17.66
C ILE A 47 15.73 -2.83 -17.06
N GLU A 48 16.11 -1.87 -17.88
CA GLU A 48 16.55 -0.53 -17.44
C GLU A 48 15.61 0.54 -18.00
N GLY A 49 15.34 1.58 -17.22
CA GLY A 49 14.41 2.62 -17.64
C GLY A 49 14.25 3.75 -16.61
N GLU A 50 13.21 4.53 -16.81
CA GLU A 50 12.82 5.63 -15.95
C GLU A 50 11.28 5.77 -15.92
N GLY A 51 10.75 6.57 -15.02
CA GLY A 51 9.30 6.76 -14.96
C GLY A 51 8.81 7.41 -13.67
N GLU A 52 7.69 6.89 -13.17
CA GLU A 52 7.00 7.45 -12.01
C GLU A 52 6.46 6.35 -11.10
N ASN A 53 6.51 6.62 -9.79
CA ASN A 53 5.81 5.83 -8.78
C ASN A 53 4.85 6.75 -8.04
N PRO A 54 3.55 6.72 -8.35
CA PRO A 54 2.53 7.43 -7.58
C PRO A 54 2.50 6.98 -6.11
N ASN A 55 2.32 7.94 -5.21
CA ASN A 55 2.36 7.75 -3.77
C ASN A 55 0.96 7.38 -3.24
N LEU A 56 0.67 6.09 -3.23
CA LEU A 56 -0.65 5.56 -2.88
C LEU A 56 -1.10 6.02 -1.48
N GLY A 57 -2.33 6.52 -1.38
CA GLY A 57 -2.92 6.98 -0.13
C GLY A 57 -2.45 8.37 0.31
N GLN A 58 -1.85 9.18 -0.58
CA GLN A 58 -1.32 10.52 -0.28
C GLN A 58 -1.86 11.58 -1.26
N ASN A 59 -3.11 11.45 -1.66
CA ASN A 59 -3.81 12.36 -2.56
C ASN A 59 -4.54 13.48 -1.79
N VAL A 60 -4.77 14.62 -2.43
CA VAL A 60 -5.41 15.80 -1.79
C VAL A 60 -6.85 15.52 -1.35
N THR A 61 -7.59 14.73 -2.13
CA THR A 61 -8.89 14.16 -1.76
C THR A 61 -8.89 12.66 -2.07
N PRO A 62 -9.77 11.85 -1.50
CA PRO A 62 -9.78 10.39 -1.73
C PRO A 62 -9.78 9.95 -3.20
N ASP A 63 -10.31 10.78 -4.10
CA ASP A 63 -10.38 10.49 -5.54
C ASP A 63 -9.47 11.34 -6.41
N ALA A 64 -8.70 12.27 -5.83
CA ALA A 64 -7.76 13.11 -6.57
C ALA A 64 -6.59 12.28 -7.14
N PRO A 65 -5.89 12.77 -8.17
CA PRO A 65 -4.63 12.16 -8.60
C PRO A 65 -3.63 12.04 -7.46
N LEU A 66 -2.85 10.95 -7.48
CA LEU A 66 -1.80 10.73 -6.49
C LEU A 66 -0.63 11.68 -6.71
N THR A 67 0.02 12.08 -5.64
CA THR A 67 1.36 12.70 -5.69
C THR A 67 2.38 11.71 -6.22
N VAL A 68 3.49 12.19 -6.79
CA VAL A 68 4.37 11.34 -7.60
C VAL A 68 5.82 11.39 -7.11
N TRP A 69 6.46 10.23 -7.07
CA TRP A 69 7.91 10.09 -7.07
C TRP A 69 8.38 9.95 -8.51
N LYS A 70 9.25 10.83 -8.98
CA LYS A 70 9.99 10.62 -10.23
C LYS A 70 10.99 9.49 -10.03
N VAL A 71 10.98 8.50 -10.92
CA VAL A 71 11.88 7.36 -10.91
C VAL A 71 12.97 7.58 -11.94
N THR A 72 14.21 7.48 -11.49
CA THR A 72 15.39 7.43 -12.36
C THR A 72 16.21 6.19 -12.03
N GLU A 73 17.11 5.79 -12.92
CA GLU A 73 17.99 4.64 -12.71
C GLU A 73 17.22 3.34 -12.40
N PHE A 74 15.98 3.19 -12.91
CA PHE A 74 15.25 1.93 -12.73
C PHE A 74 16.02 0.79 -13.37
N LYS A 75 16.23 -0.26 -12.58
CA LYS A 75 16.85 -1.50 -13.02
C LYS A 75 16.23 -2.70 -12.34
N ARG A 76 15.65 -3.58 -13.14
CA ARG A 76 15.15 -4.89 -12.68
C ARG A 76 16.00 -5.98 -13.32
N THR A 77 16.69 -6.78 -12.51
CA THR A 77 17.49 -7.92 -12.97
C THR A 77 16.85 -9.20 -12.49
N ILE A 78 16.62 -10.16 -13.39
CA ILE A 78 15.95 -11.44 -13.14
C ILE A 78 16.88 -12.57 -13.58
N ASP A 79 17.08 -13.56 -12.71
CA ASP A 79 17.62 -14.88 -13.02
C ASP A 79 16.44 -15.87 -13.04
N LEU A 80 16.02 -16.25 -14.24
CA LEU A 80 14.84 -17.11 -14.46
C LEU A 80 15.13 -18.59 -14.11
N GLU A 81 16.40 -19.00 -14.14
CA GLU A 81 16.77 -20.39 -13.78
C GLU A 81 16.73 -20.59 -12.28
N LYS A 82 17.13 -19.57 -11.50
CA LYS A 82 17.21 -19.65 -10.04
C LYS A 82 16.02 -19.02 -9.33
N GLY A 83 15.11 -18.35 -10.08
CA GLY A 83 13.97 -17.65 -9.50
C GLY A 83 14.40 -16.48 -8.61
N ARG A 84 15.39 -15.72 -9.06
CA ARG A 84 15.95 -14.58 -8.34
C ARG A 84 15.63 -13.27 -9.05
N MET A 85 15.46 -12.22 -8.28
CA MET A 85 15.21 -10.88 -8.81
C MET A 85 15.84 -9.83 -7.92
N ARG A 86 16.30 -8.72 -8.53
CA ARG A 86 16.65 -7.48 -7.83
C ARG A 86 16.02 -6.30 -8.55
N VAL A 87 15.42 -5.41 -7.79
CA VAL A 87 14.88 -4.13 -8.28
C VAL A 87 15.63 -3.00 -7.59
N GLU A 88 16.29 -2.18 -8.37
CA GLU A 88 17.05 -1.01 -7.94
C GLU A 88 16.48 0.23 -8.62
N GLN A 89 16.28 1.31 -7.89
CA GLN A 89 15.83 2.57 -8.46
C GLN A 89 16.17 3.75 -7.57
N VAL A 90 16.30 4.92 -8.20
CA VAL A 90 16.37 6.22 -7.51
C VAL A 90 15.05 6.92 -7.67
N ARG A 91 14.47 7.35 -6.55
CA ARG A 91 13.22 8.10 -6.52
C ARG A 91 13.43 9.50 -5.97
N THR A 92 12.85 10.49 -6.63
CA THR A 92 12.87 11.89 -6.18
C THR A 92 11.45 12.37 -5.98
N ALA A 93 11.13 12.83 -4.78
CA ALA A 93 9.81 13.35 -4.45
C ALA A 93 9.46 14.59 -5.25
N GLN A 94 8.24 14.63 -5.81
CA GLN A 94 7.69 15.76 -6.56
C GLN A 94 6.55 16.46 -5.78
N PHE A 95 6.48 16.25 -4.46
CA PHE A 95 5.42 16.79 -3.61
C PHE A 95 5.99 17.70 -2.50
N PRO A 96 5.21 18.69 -2.00
CA PRO A 96 5.73 19.85 -1.25
C PRO A 96 6.48 19.50 0.03
N PHE A 97 5.98 18.57 0.85
CA PHE A 97 6.56 18.26 2.17
C PHE A 97 7.90 17.51 2.11
N ALA A 98 8.18 16.86 0.98
CA ALA A 98 9.43 16.14 0.76
C ALA A 98 10.09 16.51 -0.58
N LEU A 99 9.82 17.70 -1.10
CA LEU A 99 10.30 18.14 -2.42
C LEU A 99 11.81 17.94 -2.55
N ALA A 100 12.21 17.30 -3.65
CA ALA A 100 13.57 16.94 -3.99
C ALA A 100 14.25 15.94 -3.03
N THR A 101 13.54 15.35 -2.08
CA THR A 101 14.07 14.22 -1.31
C THR A 101 14.37 13.06 -2.23
N VAL A 102 15.59 12.55 -2.16
CA VAL A 102 16.08 11.43 -2.97
C VAL A 102 16.15 10.17 -2.13
N VAL A 103 15.52 9.11 -2.61
CA VAL A 103 15.53 7.80 -1.96
C VAL A 103 16.05 6.75 -2.94
N ARG A 104 17.08 6.00 -2.54
CA ARG A 104 17.52 4.80 -3.26
C ARG A 104 16.78 3.59 -2.70
N GLN A 105 16.15 2.83 -3.59
CA GLN A 105 15.51 1.57 -3.24
C GLN A 105 16.29 0.42 -3.85
N ASN A 106 16.47 -0.63 -3.08
CA ASN A 106 17.08 -1.88 -3.52
C ASN A 106 16.36 -3.02 -2.82
N MET A 107 15.51 -3.72 -3.58
CA MET A 107 14.77 -4.88 -3.12
C MET A 107 15.20 -6.10 -3.89
N ALA A 108 15.33 -7.24 -3.21
CA ALA A 108 15.80 -8.46 -3.82
C ALA A 108 15.00 -9.67 -3.35
N LEU A 109 15.00 -10.70 -4.21
CA LEU A 109 14.34 -11.98 -3.99
C LEU A 109 15.28 -13.12 -4.38
N ASP A 110 15.35 -14.16 -3.56
CA ASP A 110 16.01 -15.45 -3.88
C ASP A 110 15.10 -16.60 -3.42
N GLY A 111 14.24 -17.06 -4.32
CA GLY A 111 13.22 -18.04 -4.02
C GLY A 111 12.17 -17.51 -3.04
N ASP A 112 12.22 -17.99 -1.79
CA ASP A 112 11.32 -17.59 -0.70
C ASP A 112 11.98 -16.63 0.30
N VAL A 113 13.11 -16.07 -0.06
CA VAL A 113 13.85 -15.09 0.73
C VAL A 113 13.79 -13.74 0.05
N ALA A 114 13.08 -12.78 0.65
CA ALA A 114 13.08 -11.38 0.23
C ALA A 114 13.85 -10.52 1.24
N TRP A 115 14.57 -9.54 0.75
CA TRP A 115 15.26 -8.56 1.58
C TRP A 115 15.34 -7.21 0.87
N ASN A 116 15.49 -6.17 1.64
CA ASN A 116 15.86 -4.85 1.14
C ASN A 116 17.30 -4.50 1.56
N VAL A 117 17.87 -3.52 0.89
CA VAL A 117 19.16 -2.94 1.27
C VAL A 117 18.92 -1.46 1.52
N SER A 118 19.19 -1.00 2.73
CA SER A 118 19.07 0.40 3.12
C SER A 118 20.09 1.30 2.42
N GLN A 119 19.97 2.61 2.58
CA GLN A 119 20.86 3.56 1.92
C GLN A 119 22.34 3.45 2.37
N ASP A 120 22.57 3.00 3.60
CA ASP A 120 23.91 2.72 4.14
C ASP A 120 24.48 1.35 3.70
N GLY A 121 23.73 0.59 2.90
CA GLY A 121 24.12 -0.72 2.40
C GLY A 121 23.77 -1.90 3.30
N THR A 122 23.09 -1.67 4.45
CA THR A 122 22.71 -2.74 5.36
C THR A 122 21.53 -3.54 4.82
N PRO A 123 21.68 -4.86 4.61
CA PRO A 123 20.58 -5.71 4.18
C PRO A 123 19.66 -6.06 5.38
N ALA A 124 18.36 -6.15 5.14
CA ALA A 124 17.37 -6.57 6.14
C ALA A 124 16.37 -7.56 5.54
N ARG A 125 16.17 -8.70 6.21
CA ARG A 125 15.20 -9.71 5.81
C ARG A 125 13.78 -9.15 5.87
N LEU A 126 13.00 -9.37 4.83
CA LEU A 126 11.60 -8.99 4.77
C LEU A 126 10.68 -10.12 5.27
N THR A 127 9.38 -9.84 5.32
CA THR A 127 8.34 -10.80 5.73
C THR A 127 8.19 -11.94 4.71
N GLU A 128 7.57 -13.06 5.10
CA GLU A 128 7.19 -14.13 4.16
C GLU A 128 6.23 -13.62 3.09
N ARG A 129 5.33 -12.70 3.46
CA ARG A 129 4.42 -12.07 2.50
C ARG A 129 5.18 -11.29 1.42
N ALA A 130 6.19 -10.52 1.79
CA ALA A 130 7.03 -9.80 0.82
C ALA A 130 7.74 -10.75 -0.16
N ALA A 131 8.16 -11.93 0.31
CA ALA A 131 8.75 -12.94 -0.57
C ALA A 131 7.71 -13.52 -1.56
N LEU A 132 6.48 -13.77 -1.11
CA LEU A 132 5.39 -14.20 -1.98
C LEU A 132 5.06 -13.13 -3.04
N ASP A 133 4.91 -11.88 -2.62
CA ASP A 133 4.63 -10.76 -3.53
C ASP A 133 5.78 -10.57 -4.54
N GLY A 134 7.03 -10.71 -4.10
CA GLY A 134 8.20 -10.66 -5.00
C GLY A 134 8.20 -11.79 -6.04
N ARG A 135 7.75 -13.02 -5.68
CA ARG A 135 7.60 -14.11 -6.66
C ARG A 135 6.49 -13.81 -7.68
N LEU A 136 5.37 -13.26 -7.24
CA LEU A 136 4.31 -12.83 -8.15
C LEU A 136 4.80 -11.70 -9.06
N GLU A 137 5.50 -10.70 -8.52
CA GLU A 137 6.05 -9.59 -9.29
C GLU A 137 7.06 -10.08 -10.36
N LEU A 138 7.89 -11.07 -10.06
CA LEU A 138 8.81 -11.68 -11.01
C LEU A 138 8.05 -12.22 -12.26
N LEU A 139 6.82 -12.70 -12.06
CA LEU A 139 5.98 -13.24 -13.13
C LEU A 139 5.21 -12.15 -13.91
N HIS A 140 5.20 -10.91 -13.46
CA HIS A 140 4.55 -9.79 -14.12
C HIS A 140 5.38 -9.22 -15.29
N HIS A 141 5.82 -10.12 -16.19
CA HIS A 141 6.49 -9.77 -17.44
C HIS A 141 6.19 -10.83 -18.53
N PRO A 142 6.05 -10.45 -19.82
CA PRO A 142 5.68 -11.40 -20.88
C PRO A 142 6.56 -12.65 -20.96
N VAL A 143 7.87 -12.50 -20.86
CA VAL A 143 8.81 -13.64 -20.93
C VAL A 143 8.63 -14.57 -19.74
N THR A 144 8.53 -14.03 -18.52
CA THR A 144 8.46 -14.86 -17.29
C THR A 144 7.15 -15.60 -17.16
N ILE A 145 6.03 -14.94 -17.47
CA ILE A 145 4.71 -15.58 -17.39
C ILE A 145 4.51 -16.65 -18.49
N LEU A 146 4.96 -16.37 -19.74
CA LEU A 146 4.87 -17.39 -20.80
C LEU A 146 5.79 -18.57 -20.52
N ARG A 147 6.99 -18.34 -19.97
CA ARG A 147 7.86 -19.42 -19.54
C ARG A 147 7.19 -20.29 -18.46
N ALA A 148 6.57 -19.66 -17.46
CA ALA A 148 5.84 -20.37 -16.41
C ALA A 148 4.61 -21.13 -16.96
N ALA A 149 3.87 -20.55 -17.90
CA ALA A 149 2.70 -21.16 -18.52
C ALA A 149 3.06 -22.33 -19.48
N LEU A 150 4.25 -22.33 -20.03
CA LEU A 150 4.77 -23.41 -20.89
C LEU A 150 5.38 -24.58 -20.11
N ASP A 151 5.52 -24.44 -18.80
CA ASP A 151 5.98 -25.53 -17.91
C ASP A 151 4.92 -26.64 -17.91
N PRO A 152 5.29 -27.92 -18.15
CA PRO A 152 4.34 -29.05 -18.14
C PRO A 152 3.59 -29.23 -16.80
N ALA A 153 4.15 -28.74 -15.69
CA ALA A 153 3.51 -28.79 -14.37
C ALA A 153 2.53 -27.63 -14.12
N ALA A 154 2.52 -26.62 -14.97
CA ALA A 154 1.56 -25.53 -14.86
C ALA A 154 0.15 -25.98 -15.23
N LYS A 155 -0.85 -25.45 -14.53
CA LYS A 155 -2.27 -25.70 -14.85
C LYS A 155 -2.84 -24.45 -15.52
N LEU A 156 -3.32 -24.61 -16.74
CA LEU A 156 -3.96 -23.57 -17.54
C LEU A 156 -5.45 -23.83 -17.56
N THR A 157 -6.27 -22.85 -17.18
CA THR A 157 -7.71 -23.00 -17.02
C THR A 157 -8.46 -21.73 -17.40
N ASN A 158 -9.79 -21.87 -17.53
CA ASN A 158 -10.72 -20.75 -17.59
C ASN A 158 -10.42 -19.75 -18.73
N ILE A 159 -10.12 -20.27 -19.92
CA ILE A 159 -9.97 -19.42 -21.09
C ILE A 159 -11.29 -18.70 -21.39
N ARG A 160 -11.25 -17.38 -21.46
CA ARG A 160 -12.44 -16.54 -21.69
C ARG A 160 -12.09 -15.35 -22.55
N LYS A 161 -13.11 -14.73 -23.15
CA LYS A 161 -12.96 -13.51 -23.94
C LYS A 161 -13.61 -12.34 -23.22
N ASP A 162 -12.97 -11.19 -23.33
CA ASP A 162 -13.47 -9.89 -22.89
C ASP A 162 -13.12 -8.87 -23.98
N GLY A 163 -14.14 -8.52 -24.80
CA GLY A 163 -13.93 -7.70 -25.98
C GLY A 163 -12.91 -8.30 -26.95
N ASP A 164 -11.86 -7.54 -27.23
CA ASP A 164 -10.73 -7.92 -28.09
C ASP A 164 -9.61 -8.63 -27.31
N ARG A 165 -9.86 -9.05 -26.07
CA ARG A 165 -8.90 -9.71 -25.18
C ARG A 165 -9.28 -11.17 -24.95
N GLN A 166 -8.25 -11.98 -24.71
CA GLN A 166 -8.36 -13.35 -24.25
C GLN A 166 -7.65 -13.52 -22.93
N LEU A 167 -8.35 -14.03 -21.93
CA LEU A 167 -7.82 -14.22 -20.58
C LEU A 167 -7.63 -15.71 -20.31
N ILE A 168 -6.57 -16.06 -19.61
CA ILE A 168 -6.21 -17.43 -19.22
C ILE A 168 -5.74 -17.38 -17.77
N ASP A 169 -6.33 -18.22 -16.92
CA ASP A 169 -5.87 -18.38 -15.55
C ASP A 169 -4.75 -19.42 -15.50
N ILE A 170 -3.66 -19.08 -14.81
CA ILE A 170 -2.43 -19.86 -14.73
C ILE A 170 -2.15 -20.15 -13.26
N ALA A 171 -2.11 -21.44 -12.90
CA ALA A 171 -1.44 -21.86 -11.68
C ALA A 171 -0.04 -22.36 -12.05
N THR A 172 0.99 -21.71 -11.58
CA THR A 172 2.38 -22.10 -11.85
C THR A 172 2.71 -23.45 -11.20
N ALA A 173 3.83 -24.05 -11.57
CA ALA A 173 4.34 -25.26 -10.90
C ALA A 173 4.54 -25.10 -9.39
N LYS A 174 4.71 -23.87 -8.90
CA LYS A 174 4.83 -23.51 -7.48
C LYS A 174 3.48 -23.22 -6.81
N GLY A 175 2.38 -23.19 -7.58
CA GLY A 175 1.04 -22.89 -7.08
C GLY A 175 0.69 -21.39 -7.08
N ASP A 176 1.55 -20.52 -7.61
CA ASP A 176 1.24 -19.10 -7.75
C ASP A 176 0.13 -18.90 -8.80
N MET A 177 -0.89 -18.11 -8.45
CA MET A 177 -2.08 -17.89 -9.28
C MET A 177 -2.03 -16.56 -9.98
N LEU A 178 -2.11 -16.57 -11.32
CA LEU A 178 -2.09 -15.36 -12.15
C LEU A 178 -3.12 -15.46 -13.28
N THR A 179 -3.52 -14.33 -13.83
CA THR A 179 -4.29 -14.25 -15.08
C THR A 179 -3.44 -13.55 -16.13
N LEU A 180 -3.22 -14.25 -17.25
CA LEU A 180 -2.59 -13.69 -18.44
C LEU A 180 -3.67 -13.19 -19.40
N THR A 181 -3.54 -11.93 -19.83
CA THR A 181 -4.39 -11.33 -20.86
C THR A 181 -3.61 -11.20 -22.17
N LEU A 182 -4.20 -11.69 -23.26
CA LEU A 182 -3.64 -11.65 -24.60
C LEU A 182 -4.52 -10.79 -25.52
N ASP A 183 -3.91 -10.15 -26.49
CA ASP A 183 -4.58 -9.51 -27.60
C ASP A 183 -5.08 -10.59 -28.60
N LEU A 184 -6.34 -10.54 -29.02
CA LEU A 184 -6.93 -11.55 -29.93
C LEU A 184 -6.44 -11.44 -31.39
N ILE A 185 -5.87 -10.28 -31.78
CA ILE A 185 -5.45 -10.04 -33.17
C ILE A 185 -3.99 -10.43 -33.34
N ASN A 186 -3.09 -9.91 -32.50
CA ASN A 186 -1.65 -10.11 -32.62
C ASN A 186 -1.09 -11.16 -31.65
N HIS A 187 -1.91 -11.67 -30.73
CA HIS A 187 -1.60 -12.65 -29.68
C HIS A 187 -0.53 -12.21 -28.66
N LEU A 188 -0.08 -10.96 -28.68
CA LEU A 188 0.89 -10.47 -27.70
C LEU A 188 0.25 -10.38 -26.31
N PRO A 189 0.99 -10.65 -25.24
CA PRO A 189 0.56 -10.35 -23.87
C PRO A 189 0.20 -8.87 -23.71
N VAL A 190 -0.94 -8.61 -23.09
CA VAL A 190 -1.40 -7.24 -22.79
C VAL A 190 -1.22 -6.91 -21.34
N SER A 191 -1.46 -7.88 -20.46
CA SER A 191 -1.26 -7.73 -19.03
C SER A 191 -1.10 -9.07 -18.33
N VAL A 192 -0.54 -9.01 -17.14
CA VAL A 192 -0.56 -10.08 -16.15
C VAL A 192 -1.14 -9.50 -14.86
N SER A 193 -2.05 -10.23 -14.24
CA SER A 193 -2.61 -9.85 -12.94
C SER A 193 -2.55 -10.99 -11.94
N SER A 194 -2.45 -10.63 -10.67
CA SER A 194 -2.55 -11.51 -9.51
C SER A 194 -3.30 -10.80 -8.39
N MET A 195 -3.66 -11.54 -7.34
CA MET A 195 -4.25 -10.93 -6.13
C MET A 195 -3.15 -10.72 -5.09
N THR A 196 -3.22 -9.58 -4.41
CA THR A 196 -2.33 -9.25 -3.29
C THR A 196 -3.15 -8.67 -2.14
N ASP A 197 -2.54 -8.63 -0.96
CA ASP A 197 -3.04 -7.86 0.17
C ASP A 197 -2.39 -6.48 0.18
N GLN A 198 -3.21 -5.45 0.33
CA GLN A 198 -2.76 -4.10 0.64
C GLN A 198 -3.37 -3.71 1.99
N PRO A 199 -2.56 -3.36 3.02
CA PRO A 199 -3.05 -3.23 4.41
C PRO A 199 -4.29 -2.35 4.61
N ASN A 200 -4.45 -1.28 3.80
CA ASN A 200 -5.61 -0.39 3.88
C ASN A 200 -6.74 -0.79 2.91
N LEU A 201 -6.40 -1.38 1.75
CA LEU A 201 -7.36 -1.70 0.70
C LEU A 201 -7.81 -3.17 0.71
N GLY A 202 -7.17 -4.03 1.50
CA GLY A 202 -7.47 -5.46 1.58
C GLY A 202 -7.06 -6.25 0.34
N ASP A 203 -7.89 -7.23 -0.01
CA ASP A 203 -7.68 -8.11 -1.16
C ASP A 203 -7.89 -7.33 -2.47
N VAL A 204 -6.81 -6.99 -3.14
CA VAL A 204 -6.85 -6.18 -4.36
C VAL A 204 -6.10 -6.84 -5.51
N PRO A 205 -6.54 -6.63 -6.76
CA PRO A 205 -5.75 -7.02 -7.91
C PRO A 205 -4.52 -6.12 -8.05
N ILE A 206 -3.38 -6.74 -8.36
CA ILE A 206 -2.22 -6.06 -8.91
C ILE A 206 -2.08 -6.49 -10.36
N MET A 207 -1.92 -5.54 -11.28
CA MET A 207 -1.89 -5.79 -12.72
C MET A 207 -0.79 -4.99 -13.38
N THR A 208 0.10 -5.67 -14.10
CA THR A 208 1.08 -5.01 -14.99
C THR A 208 0.63 -5.12 -16.42
N SER A 209 0.42 -3.98 -17.06
CA SER A 209 0.10 -3.83 -18.48
C SER A 209 1.34 -3.60 -19.32
N PHE A 210 1.31 -4.07 -20.56
CA PHE A 210 2.42 -4.07 -21.50
C PHE A 210 2.03 -3.37 -22.79
N SER A 211 2.88 -2.46 -23.27
CA SER A 211 2.67 -1.78 -24.55
C SER A 211 3.97 -1.41 -25.22
N GLN A 212 3.89 -0.86 -26.45
CA GLN A 212 5.04 -0.41 -27.23
C GLN A 212 6.08 -1.51 -27.42
N TYR A 213 5.64 -2.66 -27.97
CA TYR A 213 6.54 -3.80 -28.21
C TYR A 213 7.55 -3.53 -29.30
N GLU A 214 8.83 -3.79 -29.02
CA GLU A 214 9.95 -3.68 -29.95
C GLU A 214 10.72 -5.01 -30.05
N ASP A 215 11.43 -5.22 -31.15
CA ASP A 215 12.29 -6.41 -31.32
C ASP A 215 13.62 -6.20 -30.58
N VAL A 216 13.89 -7.11 -29.67
CA VAL A 216 15.16 -7.18 -28.94
C VAL A 216 15.73 -8.58 -29.11
N ASN A 217 16.72 -8.73 -29.98
CA ASN A 217 17.38 -10.01 -30.28
C ASN A 217 16.37 -11.10 -30.74
N GLY A 218 15.34 -10.70 -31.49
CA GLY A 218 14.30 -11.57 -32.02
C GLY A 218 13.25 -12.00 -30.99
N LEU A 219 13.16 -11.30 -29.86
CA LEU A 219 12.04 -11.32 -28.92
C LEU A 219 11.32 -9.96 -28.98
N LYS A 220 10.01 -9.96 -29.08
CA LYS A 220 9.22 -8.73 -28.93
C LYS A 220 9.05 -8.43 -27.45
N LEU A 221 9.66 -7.37 -26.96
CA LEU A 221 9.61 -6.95 -25.55
C LEU A 221 8.92 -5.60 -25.40
N PRO A 222 8.09 -5.39 -24.35
CA PRO A 222 7.36 -4.16 -24.16
C PRO A 222 8.29 -3.03 -23.67
N MET A 223 8.25 -1.88 -24.31
CA MET A 223 9.02 -0.69 -23.89
C MET A 223 8.26 0.16 -22.86
N HIS A 224 7.04 -0.20 -22.52
CA HIS A 224 6.26 0.49 -21.49
C HIS A 224 5.57 -0.51 -20.58
N LEU A 225 5.79 -0.36 -19.27
CA LEU A 225 5.27 -1.20 -18.19
C LEU A 225 4.49 -0.31 -17.23
N THR A 226 3.17 -0.52 -17.11
CA THR A 226 2.33 0.19 -16.14
C THR A 226 1.75 -0.81 -15.15
N THR A 227 2.10 -0.70 -13.87
CA THR A 227 1.54 -1.52 -12.79
C THR A 227 0.49 -0.75 -12.03
N LYS A 228 -0.69 -1.35 -11.87
CA LYS A 228 -1.77 -0.85 -11.01
C LYS A 228 -1.99 -1.78 -9.83
N ILE A 229 -2.34 -1.18 -8.71
CA ILE A 229 -2.90 -1.86 -7.55
C ILE A 229 -4.31 -1.32 -7.32
N ASP A 230 -5.31 -2.20 -7.34
CA ASP A 230 -6.72 -1.78 -7.40
C ASP A 230 -6.94 -0.84 -8.61
N LYS A 231 -7.54 0.32 -8.40
CA LYS A 231 -7.72 1.36 -9.43
C LYS A 231 -6.49 2.26 -9.65
N TRP A 232 -5.51 2.23 -8.76
CA TRP A 232 -4.42 3.20 -8.69
C TRP A 232 -3.17 2.74 -9.46
N VAL A 233 -2.55 3.64 -10.20
CA VAL A 233 -1.20 3.40 -10.75
C VAL A 233 -0.22 3.36 -9.58
N GLN A 234 0.58 2.30 -9.51
CA GLN A 234 1.65 2.12 -8.53
C GLN A 234 3.02 2.38 -9.14
N SER A 235 3.19 2.04 -10.43
CA SER A 235 4.44 2.22 -11.16
C SER A 235 4.14 2.40 -12.64
N ASP A 236 4.78 3.37 -13.27
CA ASP A 236 4.75 3.60 -14.72
C ASP A 236 6.18 3.75 -15.21
N ILE A 237 6.70 2.74 -15.93
CA ILE A 237 8.11 2.67 -16.35
C ILE A 237 8.21 2.62 -17.86
N ARG A 238 8.93 3.57 -18.42
CA ARG A 238 9.41 3.57 -19.81
C ARG A 238 10.76 2.87 -19.86
N VAL A 239 10.81 1.75 -20.54
CA VAL A 239 12.02 0.95 -20.67
C VAL A 239 12.92 1.58 -21.73
N SER A 240 14.16 1.84 -21.38
CA SER A 240 15.18 2.34 -22.30
C SER A 240 16.06 1.23 -22.86
N LYS A 241 16.17 0.10 -22.14
CA LYS A 241 17.05 -0.99 -22.55
C LYS A 241 16.63 -2.33 -21.92
N TYR A 242 16.67 -3.36 -22.75
CA TYR A 242 16.70 -4.75 -22.34
C TYR A 242 18.07 -5.37 -22.55
N THR A 243 18.51 -6.20 -21.59
CA THR A 243 19.68 -7.05 -21.74
C THR A 243 19.29 -8.49 -21.45
N VAL A 244 19.45 -9.36 -22.46
CA VAL A 244 19.05 -10.77 -22.41
C VAL A 244 20.31 -11.64 -22.38
N ASN A 245 20.38 -12.57 -21.43
CA ASN A 245 21.45 -13.58 -21.27
C ASN A 245 22.87 -13.03 -21.08
N ALA A 246 23.03 -11.79 -20.61
CA ALA A 246 24.35 -11.20 -20.36
C ALA A 246 24.90 -11.44 -18.93
N GLY A 247 24.26 -12.33 -18.19
CA GLY A 247 24.57 -12.56 -16.78
C GLY A 247 23.80 -11.60 -15.86
N ALA A 248 23.41 -12.10 -14.69
CA ALA A 248 22.62 -11.33 -13.71
C ALA A 248 23.47 -10.79 -12.54
N GLY A 249 24.77 -11.06 -12.53
CA GLY A 249 25.61 -10.86 -11.35
C GLY A 249 25.21 -11.80 -10.19
N ASP A 250 25.61 -11.47 -8.98
CA ASP A 250 25.20 -12.23 -7.79
C ASP A 250 23.87 -11.67 -7.24
N LEU A 251 22.81 -12.42 -7.47
CA LEU A 251 21.47 -12.17 -6.93
C LEU A 251 21.13 -13.07 -5.76
N ALA A 252 22.10 -13.88 -5.25
CA ALA A 252 21.84 -14.76 -4.11
C ALA A 252 21.59 -13.95 -2.85
N ALA A 253 20.69 -14.44 -2.00
CA ALA A 253 20.54 -13.88 -0.66
C ALA A 253 21.85 -14.07 0.11
N PRO A 254 22.40 -13.02 0.77
CA PRO A 254 23.53 -13.15 1.67
C PRO A 254 23.30 -14.27 2.69
N ALA A 255 24.36 -15.00 3.03
CA ALA A 255 24.24 -16.14 3.97
C ALA A 255 23.61 -15.72 5.32
N ALA A 256 23.95 -14.55 5.82
CA ALA A 256 23.36 -13.99 7.05
C ALA A 256 21.83 -13.81 6.90
N ILE A 257 21.37 -13.14 5.81
CA ILE A 257 19.96 -12.91 5.52
C ILE A 257 19.20 -14.24 5.35
N ARG A 258 19.79 -15.23 4.73
CA ARG A 258 19.18 -16.55 4.57
C ARG A 258 19.02 -17.29 5.91
N ALA A 259 19.93 -17.08 6.85
CA ALA A 259 19.91 -17.68 8.18
C ALA A 259 18.94 -16.96 9.16
N GLU A 260 18.61 -15.70 8.91
CA GLU A 260 17.65 -14.96 9.72
C GLU A 260 16.23 -15.52 9.54
N LEU A 261 15.40 -15.37 10.56
CA LEU A 261 13.95 -15.56 10.42
C LEU A 261 13.35 -14.42 9.60
N PRO A 262 12.26 -14.68 8.86
CA PRO A 262 11.50 -13.59 8.22
C PRO A 262 11.11 -12.52 9.25
N ALA A 263 11.11 -11.27 8.83
CA ALA A 263 10.59 -10.20 9.67
C ALA A 263 9.15 -10.52 10.09
N PRO A 264 8.75 -10.23 11.32
CA PRO A 264 7.39 -10.44 11.76
C PRO A 264 6.43 -9.56 10.95
N ALA A 265 5.24 -10.09 10.63
CA ALA A 265 4.19 -9.32 9.95
C ALA A 265 3.74 -8.10 10.76
N SER A 266 3.77 -8.22 12.08
CA SER A 266 3.49 -7.14 13.04
C SER A 266 4.66 -7.02 14.00
N PRO A 267 5.55 -6.04 13.82
CA PRO A 267 6.61 -5.79 14.79
C PRO A 267 6.04 -5.34 16.14
N PRO A 268 6.76 -5.55 17.24
CA PRO A 268 6.34 -5.05 18.55
C PRO A 268 6.07 -3.55 18.53
N VAL A 269 4.98 -3.13 19.16
CA VAL A 269 4.57 -1.72 19.26
C VAL A 269 4.62 -1.30 20.72
N GLU A 270 5.37 -0.25 21.00
CA GLU A 270 5.38 0.43 22.28
C GLU A 270 4.49 1.67 22.22
N VAL A 271 3.70 1.92 23.29
CA VAL A 271 2.92 3.15 23.46
C VAL A 271 3.31 3.79 24.77
N THR A 272 3.98 4.93 24.68
CA THR A 272 4.30 5.81 25.81
C THR A 272 3.19 6.85 25.99
N VAL A 273 3.03 7.36 27.19
CA VAL A 273 1.97 8.31 27.54
C VAL A 273 2.57 9.51 28.23
N GLU A 274 2.23 10.69 27.77
CA GLU A 274 2.49 11.97 28.43
C GLU A 274 1.15 12.65 28.74
N GLN A 275 0.94 13.05 29.99
CA GLN A 275 -0.21 13.87 30.35
C GLN A 275 0.10 15.33 30.03
N VAL A 276 -0.58 15.87 29.02
CA VAL A 276 -0.38 17.24 28.55
C VAL A 276 -1.05 18.25 29.46
N GLU A 277 -2.30 17.95 29.85
CA GLU A 277 -3.13 18.71 30.78
C GLU A 277 -4.11 17.74 31.48
N PRO A 278 -4.77 18.13 32.56
CA PRO A 278 -5.81 17.30 33.18
C PRO A 278 -6.87 16.85 32.15
N GLY A 279 -6.97 15.53 31.95
CA GLY A 279 -7.91 14.95 30.98
C GLY A 279 -7.43 14.94 29.53
N ILE A 280 -6.17 15.29 29.29
CA ILE A 280 -5.55 15.26 27.94
C ILE A 280 -4.24 14.50 28.01
N TRP A 281 -4.11 13.44 27.20
CA TRP A 281 -2.89 12.66 27.08
C TRP A 281 -2.41 12.58 25.64
N TRP A 282 -1.12 12.66 25.47
CA TRP A 282 -0.43 12.47 24.20
C TRP A 282 0.27 11.11 24.19
N LEU A 283 -0.02 10.28 23.20
CA LEU A 283 0.46 8.92 23.08
C LEU A 283 1.51 8.86 21.97
N ALA A 284 2.72 8.51 22.34
CA ALA A 284 3.88 8.37 21.47
C ALA A 284 4.39 6.90 21.47
N GLY A 285 5.68 6.70 21.22
CA GLY A 285 6.35 5.40 21.23
C GLY A 285 6.83 4.97 19.86
N THR A 286 6.56 3.72 19.48
CA THR A 286 6.99 3.18 18.17
C THR A 286 6.38 3.99 17.02
N GLY A 287 7.20 4.30 16.02
CA GLY A 287 6.78 5.06 14.83
C GLY A 287 6.88 6.57 15.01
N ASN A 288 6.48 7.30 13.97
CA ASN A 288 6.53 8.78 13.93
C ASN A 288 5.17 9.44 14.11
N HIS A 289 4.12 8.66 14.28
CA HIS A 289 2.77 9.16 14.50
C HIS A 289 2.40 9.12 15.98
N ARG A 290 1.53 10.03 16.37
CA ARG A 290 1.04 10.22 17.73
C ARG A 290 -0.48 10.09 17.75
N SER A 291 -1.03 9.99 18.96
CA SER A 291 -2.47 10.07 19.19
C SER A 291 -2.73 10.96 20.39
N VAL A 292 -3.91 11.58 20.44
CA VAL A 292 -4.29 12.43 21.58
C VAL A 292 -5.61 11.91 22.16
N VAL A 293 -5.66 11.75 23.48
CA VAL A 293 -6.85 11.28 24.20
C VAL A 293 -7.47 12.42 24.98
N PHE A 294 -8.78 12.58 24.87
CA PHE A 294 -9.58 13.55 25.60
C PHE A 294 -10.54 12.83 26.52
N GLN A 295 -10.56 13.24 27.77
CA GLN A 295 -11.47 12.70 28.78
C GLN A 295 -12.67 13.62 28.98
N PHE A 296 -13.83 13.15 28.57
CA PHE A 296 -15.13 13.72 28.86
C PHE A 296 -15.68 13.23 30.21
N ALA A 297 -16.85 13.70 30.61
CA ALA A 297 -17.43 13.35 31.92
C ALA A 297 -17.68 11.84 32.05
N ASP A 298 -18.14 11.19 30.99
CA ASP A 298 -18.57 9.78 31.00
C ASP A 298 -17.83 8.89 29.99
N HIS A 299 -16.98 9.44 29.10
CA HIS A 299 -16.29 8.69 28.06
C HIS A 299 -14.90 9.26 27.72
N LEU A 300 -14.20 8.56 26.83
CA LEU A 300 -12.96 8.98 26.19
C LEU A 300 -13.19 9.14 24.69
N THR A 301 -12.55 10.17 24.10
CA THR A 301 -12.43 10.40 22.66
C THR A 301 -10.96 10.33 22.29
N LEU A 302 -10.65 9.63 21.20
CA LEU A 302 -9.28 9.49 20.68
C LEU A 302 -9.12 10.29 19.39
N PHE A 303 -8.02 11.03 19.26
CA PHE A 303 -7.62 11.68 18.02
C PHE A 303 -6.48 10.87 17.41
N GLU A 304 -6.68 10.28 16.23
CA GLU A 304 -5.83 9.43 15.42
C GLU A 304 -5.65 7.97 15.90
N LEU A 305 -5.75 7.06 14.92
CA LEU A 305 -5.35 5.65 14.99
C LEU A 305 -4.37 5.33 13.82
N PRO A 306 -3.12 5.80 13.93
CA PRO A 306 -2.22 5.85 12.78
C PRO A 306 -1.44 4.56 12.51
N GLU A 307 -0.75 4.56 11.38
CA GLU A 307 0.33 3.68 10.90
C GLU A 307 -0.07 2.24 10.59
N SER A 308 -0.72 1.52 11.48
CA SER A 308 -1.00 0.09 11.28
C SER A 308 -2.07 -0.44 12.23
N GLU A 309 -2.64 -1.61 11.89
CA GLU A 309 -3.52 -2.38 12.78
C GLU A 309 -2.91 -2.61 14.17
N ALA A 310 -1.65 -3.03 14.23
CA ALA A 310 -0.96 -3.31 15.49
C ALA A 310 -0.82 -2.04 16.36
N ARG A 311 -0.47 -0.90 15.74
CA ARG A 311 -0.37 0.38 16.43
C ARG A 311 -1.73 0.85 16.94
N ALA A 312 -2.76 0.76 16.11
CA ALA A 312 -4.11 1.14 16.48
C ALA A 312 -4.64 0.34 17.68
N LYS A 313 -4.43 -0.99 17.69
CA LYS A 313 -4.80 -1.85 18.83
C LYS A 313 -4.08 -1.43 20.10
N ALA A 314 -2.77 -1.24 20.04
CA ALA A 314 -1.97 -0.84 21.21
C ALA A 314 -2.40 0.54 21.74
N VAL A 315 -2.74 1.49 20.86
CA VAL A 315 -3.25 2.82 21.24
C VAL A 315 -4.63 2.72 21.89
N ILE A 316 -5.55 1.94 21.34
CA ILE A 316 -6.89 1.72 21.93
C ILE A 316 -6.77 1.09 23.31
N GLU A 317 -5.96 0.04 23.45
CA GLU A 317 -5.74 -0.63 24.74
C GLU A 317 -5.15 0.35 25.77
N LYS A 318 -4.13 1.11 25.38
CA LYS A 318 -3.53 2.13 26.24
C LYS A 318 -4.54 3.20 26.62
N THR A 319 -5.32 3.72 25.68
CA THR A 319 -6.35 4.73 25.91
C THR A 319 -7.35 4.26 26.98
N ARG A 320 -7.86 3.04 26.87
CA ARG A 320 -8.79 2.46 27.86
C ARG A 320 -8.22 2.34 29.26
N SER A 321 -6.89 2.28 29.38
CA SER A 321 -6.23 2.22 30.69
C SER A 321 -6.06 3.58 31.38
N LEU A 322 -6.28 4.71 30.67
CA LEU A 322 -6.01 6.05 31.20
C LEU A 322 -7.05 6.56 32.20
N ALA A 323 -8.32 6.16 32.02
CA ALA A 323 -9.41 6.61 32.90
C ALA A 323 -10.35 5.45 33.26
N PHE A 324 -10.24 4.95 34.48
CA PHE A 324 -11.06 3.84 34.94
C PHE A 324 -12.56 4.16 34.88
N GLY A 325 -13.33 3.23 34.34
CA GLY A 325 -14.79 3.33 34.25
C GLY A 325 -15.34 4.22 33.13
N LYS A 326 -14.45 4.81 32.29
CA LYS A 326 -14.86 5.60 31.13
C LYS A 326 -14.58 4.82 29.84
N PRO A 327 -15.62 4.47 29.06
CA PRO A 327 -15.40 3.78 27.79
C PRO A 327 -14.79 4.70 26.76
N LEU A 328 -13.95 4.16 25.86
CA LEU A 328 -13.62 4.80 24.59
C LEU A 328 -14.80 4.59 23.65
N THR A 329 -15.41 5.66 23.15
CA THR A 329 -16.64 5.60 22.35
C THR A 329 -16.44 6.05 20.91
N GLU A 330 -15.44 6.89 20.66
CA GLU A 330 -15.25 7.50 19.35
C GLU A 330 -13.79 7.80 19.07
N VAL A 331 -13.48 7.87 17.78
CA VAL A 331 -12.17 8.26 17.28
C VAL A 331 -12.31 9.31 16.19
N ILE A 332 -11.51 10.36 16.27
CA ILE A 332 -11.35 11.38 15.25
C ILE A 332 -10.24 10.92 14.32
N VAL A 333 -10.53 10.77 13.03
CA VAL A 333 -9.55 10.54 11.98
C VAL A 333 -9.41 11.84 11.21
N SER A 334 -8.25 12.49 11.33
CA SER A 334 -8.04 13.84 10.82
C SER A 334 -8.25 13.94 9.33
N HIS A 335 -7.75 12.97 8.56
CA HIS A 335 -7.91 12.91 7.11
C HIS A 335 -7.73 11.48 6.57
N HIS A 336 -7.86 11.32 5.25
CA HIS A 336 -7.95 10.01 4.60
C HIS A 336 -6.63 9.33 4.29
N HIS A 337 -5.49 9.98 4.49
CA HIS A 337 -4.19 9.37 4.18
C HIS A 337 -3.98 8.06 4.94
N PHE A 338 -3.30 7.11 4.30
CA PHE A 338 -3.23 5.74 4.82
C PHE A 338 -2.47 5.64 6.14
N ASP A 339 -1.50 6.48 6.36
CA ASP A 339 -0.76 6.57 7.62
C ASP A 339 -1.60 7.12 8.79
N HIS A 340 -2.70 7.86 8.52
CA HIS A 340 -3.67 8.35 9.52
C HIS A 340 -4.90 7.45 9.64
N SER A 341 -5.32 6.82 8.56
CA SER A 341 -6.54 6.00 8.50
C SER A 341 -6.31 4.50 8.67
N ALA A 342 -5.07 4.03 8.83
CA ALA A 342 -4.72 2.61 8.91
C ALA A 342 -5.44 1.87 10.06
N GLY A 343 -5.78 2.56 11.15
CA GLY A 343 -6.53 1.99 12.27
C GLY A 343 -8.05 2.01 12.10
N LEU A 344 -8.59 2.55 11.00
CA LEU A 344 -10.03 2.68 10.78
C LEU A 344 -10.78 1.36 11.01
N ARG A 345 -10.30 0.27 10.42
CA ARG A 345 -10.96 -1.04 10.50
C ARG A 345 -10.88 -1.64 11.89
N VAL A 346 -9.82 -1.34 12.67
CA VAL A 346 -9.75 -1.68 14.09
C VAL A 346 -10.83 -0.91 14.86
N ALA A 347 -10.96 0.40 14.63
CA ALA A 347 -11.99 1.21 15.29
C ALA A 347 -13.41 0.69 15.00
N VAL A 348 -13.69 0.27 13.76
CA VAL A 348 -14.97 -0.33 13.38
C VAL A 348 -15.17 -1.67 14.07
N SER A 349 -14.16 -2.54 14.15
CA SER A 349 -14.22 -3.82 14.87
C SER A 349 -14.50 -3.63 16.36
N GLU A 350 -13.96 -2.58 16.97
CA GLU A 350 -14.16 -2.18 18.38
C GLU A 350 -15.49 -1.45 18.62
N GLY A 351 -16.28 -1.23 17.57
CA GLY A 351 -17.57 -0.55 17.65
C GLY A 351 -17.48 0.96 17.92
N LEU A 352 -16.35 1.60 17.65
CA LEU A 352 -16.17 3.03 17.83
C LEU A 352 -16.90 3.84 16.75
N THR A 353 -17.34 5.03 17.07
CA THR A 353 -17.84 6.00 16.11
C THR A 353 -16.67 6.76 15.50
N ILE A 354 -16.62 6.85 14.17
CA ILE A 354 -15.60 7.61 13.45
C ILE A 354 -16.07 9.05 13.27
N ILE A 355 -15.29 10.03 13.72
CA ILE A 355 -15.50 11.45 13.45
C ILE A 355 -14.49 11.87 12.40
N THR A 356 -14.94 12.44 11.29
CA THR A 356 -14.07 12.87 10.20
C THR A 356 -14.71 13.93 9.33
N GLN A 357 -13.92 14.63 8.50
CA GLN A 357 -14.44 15.57 7.54
C GLN A 357 -15.34 14.86 6.51
N ARG A 358 -16.43 15.52 6.11
CA ARG A 358 -17.49 14.93 5.24
C ARG A 358 -16.93 14.29 3.96
N GLY A 359 -15.90 14.85 3.35
CA GLY A 359 -15.29 14.32 2.13
C GLY A 359 -14.66 12.96 2.28
N ASN A 360 -14.39 12.49 3.53
CA ASN A 360 -13.83 11.18 3.79
C ASN A 360 -14.89 10.07 3.96
N VAL A 361 -16.17 10.44 4.13
CA VAL A 361 -17.22 9.49 4.58
C VAL A 361 -17.37 8.29 3.65
N GLU A 362 -17.52 8.52 2.35
CA GLU A 362 -17.72 7.43 1.39
C GLU A 362 -16.46 6.58 1.24
N PHE A 363 -15.29 7.20 1.28
CA PHE A 363 -14.02 6.49 1.24
C PHE A 363 -13.84 5.57 2.48
N PHE A 364 -14.17 6.04 3.68
CA PHE A 364 -14.08 5.23 4.89
C PHE A 364 -15.13 4.11 4.92
N ARG A 365 -16.30 4.33 4.35
CA ARG A 365 -17.29 3.25 4.13
C ARG A 365 -16.76 2.19 3.17
N ASP A 366 -16.14 2.60 2.07
CA ASP A 366 -15.49 1.68 1.14
C ASP A 366 -14.40 0.87 1.83
N LEU A 367 -13.48 1.51 2.57
CA LEU A 367 -12.42 0.83 3.31
C LEU A 367 -12.99 -0.19 4.32
N ALA A 368 -14.03 0.17 5.07
CA ALA A 368 -14.66 -0.74 6.03
C ALA A 368 -15.33 -1.94 5.36
N ALA A 369 -15.87 -1.77 4.15
CA ALA A 369 -16.57 -2.82 3.42
C ALA A 369 -15.63 -3.77 2.64
N ARG A 370 -14.35 -3.40 2.47
CA ARG A 370 -13.36 -4.18 1.70
C ARG A 370 -13.08 -5.54 2.35
N ARG A 371 -12.81 -6.52 1.50
CA ARG A 371 -12.47 -7.87 1.92
C ARG A 371 -10.99 -7.95 2.30
N HIS A 372 -10.69 -8.61 3.41
CA HIS A 372 -9.35 -8.95 3.87
C HIS A 372 -9.31 -10.45 4.15
N THR A 373 -9.22 -11.27 3.08
CA THR A 373 -9.21 -12.73 3.21
C THR A 373 -7.81 -13.31 2.98
N ILE A 374 -6.95 -12.59 2.26
CA ILE A 374 -5.55 -12.97 2.04
C ILE A 374 -4.75 -12.79 3.34
N VAL A 375 -4.90 -11.63 3.97
CA VAL A 375 -4.39 -11.34 5.31
C VAL A 375 -5.54 -10.79 6.15
N PRO A 376 -6.28 -11.66 6.87
CA PRO A 376 -7.41 -11.21 7.69
C PRO A 376 -6.96 -10.25 8.78
N ASP A 377 -7.58 -9.07 8.84
CA ASP A 377 -7.41 -8.07 9.89
C ASP A 377 -8.41 -8.26 11.04
N GLU A 378 -8.41 -7.40 12.06
CA GLU A 378 -9.32 -7.48 13.20
C GLU A 378 -10.79 -7.43 12.79
N LEU A 379 -11.15 -6.55 11.85
CA LEU A 379 -12.53 -6.45 11.38
C LEU A 379 -12.97 -7.71 10.62
N ALA A 380 -12.10 -8.27 9.79
CA ALA A 380 -12.38 -9.51 9.06
C ALA A 380 -12.53 -10.73 9.99
N ARG A 381 -11.83 -10.74 11.12
CA ARG A 381 -11.94 -11.80 12.16
C ARG A 381 -13.16 -11.62 13.07
N ASN A 382 -13.69 -10.41 13.18
CA ASN A 382 -14.82 -10.10 14.08
C ASN A 382 -16.17 -10.29 13.36
N ALA A 383 -16.72 -11.52 13.41
CA ALA A 383 -18.02 -11.83 12.84
C ALA A 383 -19.21 -11.07 13.48
N SER A 384 -19.02 -10.46 14.65
CA SER A 384 -20.04 -9.69 15.36
C SER A 384 -19.88 -8.17 15.21
N ALA A 385 -18.94 -7.71 14.38
CA ALA A 385 -18.74 -6.28 14.15
C ALA A 385 -20.01 -5.61 13.62
N LEU A 386 -20.31 -4.44 14.17
CA LEU A 386 -21.42 -3.62 13.71
C LEU A 386 -20.99 -2.82 12.46
N PRO A 387 -21.95 -2.40 11.61
CA PRO A 387 -21.66 -1.49 10.52
C PRO A 387 -20.96 -0.22 11.01
N ILE A 388 -20.06 0.31 10.19
CA ILE A 388 -19.34 1.55 10.48
C ILE A 388 -20.31 2.70 10.80
N ARG A 389 -20.06 3.39 11.90
CA ARG A 389 -20.76 4.62 12.30
C ARG A 389 -19.85 5.80 12.06
N ILE A 390 -20.32 6.81 11.35
CA ILE A 390 -19.56 8.01 11.03
C ILE A 390 -20.34 9.25 11.40
N THR A 391 -19.72 10.14 12.16
CA THR A 391 -20.17 11.50 12.43
C THR A 391 -19.37 12.43 11.48
N PRO A 392 -19.99 12.96 10.44
CA PRO A 392 -19.32 13.84 9.50
C PRO A 392 -19.20 15.27 10.05
N VAL A 393 -18.02 15.87 9.84
CA VAL A 393 -17.76 17.28 10.12
C VAL A 393 -17.78 18.06 8.79
N ASP A 394 -18.62 19.08 8.69
CA ASP A 394 -18.65 19.96 7.50
C ASP A 394 -17.58 21.05 7.60
N ASP A 395 -17.80 22.02 8.48
CA ASP A 395 -16.88 23.14 8.74
C ASP A 395 -16.35 23.11 10.17
N ALA A 396 -17.22 22.81 11.13
CA ALA A 396 -16.89 22.69 12.53
C ALA A 396 -17.83 21.71 13.24
N LEU A 397 -17.34 21.11 14.32
CA LEU A 397 -18.09 20.31 15.27
C LEU A 397 -17.55 20.55 16.67
N VAL A 398 -18.42 20.88 17.62
CA VAL A 398 -18.05 21.04 19.04
C VAL A 398 -18.46 19.78 19.81
N LEU A 399 -17.48 19.13 20.40
CA LEU A 399 -17.68 18.06 21.38
C LEU A 399 -17.51 18.67 22.78
N LYS A 400 -18.59 18.66 23.60
CA LYS A 400 -18.55 19.38 24.85
C LYS A 400 -19.43 18.76 25.93
N ASP A 401 -18.88 18.71 27.13
CA ASP A 401 -19.62 18.49 28.37
C ASP A 401 -19.03 19.35 29.52
N ASP A 402 -19.37 19.03 30.78
CA ASP A 402 -18.88 19.79 31.94
C ASP A 402 -17.36 19.58 32.20
N ALA A 403 -16.76 18.50 31.68
CA ALA A 403 -15.37 18.15 31.91
C ALA A 403 -14.45 18.62 30.78
N MET A 404 -14.89 18.57 29.52
CA MET A 404 -14.08 18.80 28.34
C MET A 404 -14.85 19.56 27.26
N GLU A 405 -14.13 20.43 26.54
CA GLU A 405 -14.56 21.04 25.27
C GLU A 405 -13.45 20.83 24.24
N LEU A 406 -13.82 20.21 23.12
CA LEU A 406 -12.95 20.00 21.97
C LEU A 406 -13.70 20.46 20.72
N ASP A 407 -13.21 21.51 20.10
CA ASP A 407 -13.72 22.04 18.85
C ASP A 407 -12.93 21.42 17.70
N LEU A 408 -13.61 20.80 16.75
CA LEU A 408 -13.01 20.29 15.52
C LEU A 408 -13.29 21.29 14.39
N TYR A 409 -12.26 21.64 13.65
CA TYR A 409 -12.36 22.54 12.51
C TYR A 409 -11.81 21.92 11.24
N HIS A 410 -12.56 22.04 10.16
CA HIS A 410 -12.03 21.76 8.82
C HIS A 410 -10.97 22.79 8.45
N VAL A 411 -9.79 22.33 8.10
CA VAL A 411 -8.67 23.15 7.62
C VAL A 411 -8.94 23.55 6.18
N LYS A 412 -9.09 24.86 5.94
CA LYS A 412 -9.41 25.38 4.63
C LYS A 412 -8.18 25.53 3.74
N ASP A 413 -8.39 25.35 2.43
CA ASP A 413 -7.39 25.61 1.39
C ASP A 413 -6.04 24.88 1.62
N ASN A 414 -6.08 23.66 2.15
CA ASN A 414 -4.89 22.88 2.40
C ASN A 414 -4.56 21.98 1.20
N SER A 415 -3.35 22.15 0.64
CA SER A 415 -2.90 21.37 -0.52
C SER A 415 -2.33 19.99 -0.15
N HIS A 416 -2.18 19.66 1.13
CA HIS A 416 -1.85 18.32 1.59
C HIS A 416 -3.09 17.42 1.55
N SER A 417 -4.16 17.87 2.21
CA SER A 417 -5.45 17.21 2.19
C SER A 417 -6.59 18.21 2.37
N ASP A 418 -7.49 18.26 1.40
CA ASP A 418 -8.69 19.11 1.45
C ASP A 418 -9.74 18.62 2.46
N THR A 419 -9.50 17.47 3.09
CA THR A 419 -10.39 16.86 4.07
C THR A 419 -9.81 16.84 5.49
N LEU A 420 -8.82 17.70 5.75
CA LEU A 420 -8.08 17.72 7.01
C LEU A 420 -8.88 18.39 8.14
N LEU A 421 -8.89 17.77 9.30
CA LEU A 421 -9.40 18.34 10.55
C LEU A 421 -8.25 18.71 11.49
N MET A 422 -8.43 19.82 12.22
CA MET A 422 -7.64 20.19 13.39
C MET A 422 -8.55 20.26 14.62
N GLY A 423 -7.99 20.00 15.80
CA GLY A 423 -8.68 20.08 17.10
C GLY A 423 -8.23 21.31 17.88
N TRP A 424 -9.14 21.92 18.60
CA TRP A 424 -8.88 23.04 19.47
C TRP A 424 -9.47 22.78 20.86
N VAL A 425 -8.68 22.98 21.92
CA VAL A 425 -9.13 22.86 23.31
C VAL A 425 -9.12 24.26 23.96
N PRO A 426 -10.27 24.95 24.03
CA PRO A 426 -10.35 26.35 24.46
C PRO A 426 -9.80 26.58 25.86
N ARG A 427 -10.08 25.68 26.80
CA ARG A 427 -9.68 25.79 28.21
C ARG A 427 -8.17 25.90 28.41
N TYR A 428 -7.39 25.22 27.55
CA TYR A 428 -5.95 25.08 27.70
C TYR A 428 -5.16 25.74 26.57
N HIS A 429 -5.82 26.42 25.67
CA HIS A 429 -5.24 27.04 24.48
C HIS A 429 -4.37 26.07 23.66
N ILE A 430 -4.84 24.80 23.56
CA ILE A 430 -4.13 23.73 22.86
C ILE A 430 -4.70 23.58 21.46
N LEU A 431 -3.80 23.60 20.47
CA LEU A 431 -4.07 23.14 19.11
C LEU A 431 -3.59 21.69 18.94
N VAL A 432 -4.46 20.81 18.40
CA VAL A 432 -4.08 19.48 17.95
C VAL A 432 -4.15 19.46 16.43
N GLN A 433 -3.07 19.11 15.77
CA GLN A 433 -2.99 19.12 14.32
C GLN A 433 -2.24 17.92 13.77
N ALA A 434 -2.60 17.52 12.55
CA ALA A 434 -1.92 16.52 11.74
C ALA A 434 -1.44 17.19 10.45
N ASP A 435 -0.20 16.93 10.06
CA ASP A 435 0.39 17.29 8.76
C ASP A 435 0.36 18.78 8.36
N LEU A 436 0.12 19.67 9.31
CA LEU A 436 0.26 21.12 9.10
C LEU A 436 1.66 21.61 9.46
N TYR A 437 2.27 20.98 10.46
CA TYR A 437 3.61 21.27 10.93
C TYR A 437 4.22 20.05 11.61
N ASP A 438 5.50 19.80 11.34
CA ASP A 438 6.37 18.87 12.08
C ASP A 438 7.75 19.50 12.19
N SER A 439 8.25 19.64 13.42
CA SER A 439 9.56 20.25 13.71
C SER A 439 10.73 19.54 13.00
N SER A 440 10.58 18.29 12.63
CA SER A 440 11.58 17.50 11.90
C SER A 440 11.64 17.77 10.39
N TRP A 441 10.65 18.42 9.82
CA TRP A 441 10.63 18.69 8.39
C TRP A 441 11.70 19.69 7.97
N LEU A 442 12.30 19.44 6.81
CA LEU A 442 13.26 20.36 6.21
C LEU A 442 12.62 21.65 5.71
N LYS A 443 11.34 21.62 5.36
CA LYS A 443 10.54 22.76 4.89
C LYS A 443 9.17 22.70 5.52
N TYR A 444 8.51 23.85 5.66
CA TYR A 444 7.15 23.96 6.17
C TYR A 444 6.20 24.46 5.08
N PRO A 445 5.79 23.61 4.12
CA PRO A 445 5.04 24.02 2.96
C PRO A 445 3.65 24.56 3.30
N TRP A 446 3.11 24.21 4.47
CA TRP A 446 1.78 24.62 4.93
C TRP A 446 1.80 25.59 6.10
N ALA A 447 2.96 26.22 6.40
CA ALA A 447 3.09 27.20 7.48
C ALA A 447 2.06 28.33 7.37
N ASP A 448 1.93 28.94 6.20
CA ASP A 448 0.96 30.02 5.97
C ASP A 448 -0.49 29.53 6.05
N ASN A 449 -0.75 28.29 5.61
CA ASN A 449 -2.07 27.68 5.71
C ASN A 449 -2.46 27.44 7.17
N LEU A 450 -1.54 26.92 8.01
CA LEU A 450 -1.77 26.77 9.44
C LEU A 450 -2.04 28.14 10.10
N LYS A 451 -1.20 29.15 9.87
CA LYS A 451 -1.39 30.51 10.38
C LYS A 451 -2.75 31.09 9.97
N ALA A 452 -3.12 30.92 8.68
CA ALA A 452 -4.39 31.41 8.14
C ALA A 452 -5.60 30.75 8.80
N ASN A 453 -5.57 29.43 9.02
CA ASN A 453 -6.67 28.70 9.66
C ASN A 453 -6.79 29.04 11.16
N VAL A 454 -5.67 29.17 11.88
CA VAL A 454 -5.67 29.67 13.27
C VAL A 454 -6.27 31.08 13.35
N ALA A 455 -5.89 31.99 12.46
CA ALA A 455 -6.42 33.35 12.39
C ALA A 455 -7.92 33.39 11.99
N LEU A 456 -8.32 32.58 10.99
CA LEU A 456 -9.72 32.44 10.54
C LEU A 456 -10.65 32.08 11.70
N ARG A 457 -10.21 31.17 12.56
CA ARG A 457 -10.96 30.72 13.75
C ARG A 457 -10.72 31.60 14.98
N ARG A 458 -9.80 32.58 14.91
CA ARG A 458 -9.41 33.48 16.00
C ARG A 458 -8.96 32.71 17.24
N LEU A 459 -8.16 31.65 17.04
CA LEU A 459 -7.70 30.77 18.12
C LEU A 459 -6.50 31.42 18.84
N PRO A 460 -6.57 31.65 20.15
CA PRO A 460 -5.42 32.12 20.93
C PRO A 460 -4.51 30.95 21.32
N VAL A 461 -3.86 30.33 20.33
CA VAL A 461 -3.05 29.13 20.52
C VAL A 461 -1.80 29.44 21.32
N GLU A 462 -1.55 28.66 22.38
CA GLU A 462 -0.35 28.72 23.21
C GLU A 462 0.52 27.47 23.07
N LYS A 463 -0.11 26.30 22.85
CA LYS A 463 0.58 25.01 22.77
C LYS A 463 0.13 24.24 21.52
N ASP A 464 1.09 23.71 20.76
CA ASP A 464 0.88 22.76 19.67
C ASP A 464 1.10 21.33 20.18
N VAL A 465 0.09 20.47 20.01
CA VAL A 465 0.11 19.03 20.35
C VAL A 465 -0.10 18.25 19.06
N PRO A 466 1.00 17.95 18.36
CA PRO A 466 0.93 17.43 17.01
C PRO A 466 0.77 15.92 16.96
N ILE A 467 0.29 15.44 15.81
CA ILE A 467 0.31 14.01 15.45
C ILE A 467 1.67 13.60 14.87
N HIS A 468 2.43 14.53 14.32
CA HIS A 468 3.83 14.35 13.93
C HIS A 468 4.74 15.28 14.71
N GLY A 469 5.92 14.80 15.10
CA GLY A 469 6.89 15.60 15.84
C GLY A 469 6.68 15.58 17.35
N ASN A 470 6.93 16.72 18.02
CA ASN A 470 6.90 16.86 19.47
C ASN A 470 5.97 18.00 19.90
N ILE A 471 5.52 17.96 21.14
CA ILE A 471 4.77 19.05 21.75
C ILE A 471 5.68 20.28 21.88
N GLU A 472 5.20 21.44 21.42
CA GLU A 472 5.95 22.70 21.45
C GLU A 472 5.05 23.88 21.86
N SER A 473 5.66 24.97 22.33
CA SER A 473 4.93 26.23 22.43
C SER A 473 4.60 26.74 21.02
N TYR A 474 3.40 27.28 20.83
CA TYR A 474 3.04 27.81 19.50
C TYR A 474 3.93 28.97 19.05
N ALA A 475 4.48 29.73 20.02
CA ALA A 475 5.45 30.76 19.72
C ALA A 475 6.75 30.21 19.12
N ASP A 476 7.23 29.03 19.58
CA ASP A 476 8.39 28.37 18.98
C ASP A 476 8.09 27.79 17.61
N VAL A 477 6.88 27.23 17.42
CA VAL A 477 6.38 26.79 16.09
C VAL A 477 6.46 27.94 15.09
N LEU A 478 5.89 29.11 15.42
CA LEU A 478 5.90 30.29 14.55
C LEU A 478 7.34 30.76 14.27
N LYS A 479 8.17 30.81 15.31
CA LYS A 479 9.57 31.22 15.17
C LYS A 479 10.37 30.31 14.22
N ARG A 480 10.14 28.99 14.28
CA ARG A 480 10.79 28.02 13.37
C ARG A 480 10.30 28.19 11.93
N MET A 481 9.00 28.35 11.72
CA MET A 481 8.41 28.62 10.41
C MET A 481 9.03 29.87 9.77
N ASP A 482 9.06 30.99 10.52
CA ASP A 482 9.59 32.26 10.02
C ASP A 482 11.12 32.22 9.76
N ALA A 483 11.88 31.45 10.55
CA ALA A 483 13.33 31.28 10.34
C ALA A 483 13.61 30.54 9.02
N LYS A 484 12.87 29.44 8.74
CA LYS A 484 13.05 28.68 7.50
C LYS A 484 12.52 29.40 6.24
N GLU A 485 11.60 30.33 6.37
CA GLU A 485 11.20 31.19 5.27
C GLU A 485 12.31 32.20 4.88
N ARG A 486 13.08 32.70 5.85
CA ARG A 486 14.24 33.59 5.59
C ARG A 486 15.42 32.90 4.94
N GLU A 487 15.62 31.60 5.17
CA GLU A 487 16.67 30.82 4.50
C GLU A 487 16.36 30.57 3.01
N LYS A 488 15.13 30.85 2.56
CA LYS A 488 14.71 30.73 1.15
C LYS A 488 14.91 32.01 0.33
N GLN A 489 15.18 33.15 0.96
CA GLN A 489 15.45 34.43 0.31
C GLN A 489 16.96 34.69 0.15
#